data_62d76b220505ef3a78ae9d90daccea72
#
_entry.id   62d76b220505ef3a78ae9d90daccea72
#
_cell.length_a   1.000
_cell.length_b   1.000
_cell.length_c   1.000
_cell.angle_alpha   90.00
_cell.angle_beta   90.00
_cell.angle_gamma   90.00
#
_symmetry.space_group_name_H-M   'P 1'
#
loop_
_entity.id
_entity.type
_entity.pdbx_description
1 polymer ?
#
loop_
_entity_poly.entity_id
_entity_poly.type
_entity_poly.pdbx_seq_one_letter_code
_entity_poly.pdbx_strand_id
1 'polypeptide(L)'
;MKKLLILLLFIPFISFSQLQKKDMKMHQMMKKKMEVQMRKKIGSNSHKMKKINEKKIIERWEEYSKAFEYSDFDKIKTYFTFPVTLSLFDNPIVINDEDELITFYKQIRENVQDGYKYSKLKKSRVVWISKNICVLDATYSRFNDNYENIFTGRGIYMYKKIGNYWQMFSMSGIEMNNKK
;
A
#
# COMPACT_ATOMS: atom_id res chain seq x y z
N MET A 1 -84.34 -28.26 36.75
CA MET A 1 -83.37 -27.18 36.89
C MET A 1 -81.98 -27.71 36.51
N LYS A 2 -81.53 -27.44 35.25
CA LYS A 2 -80.20 -27.88 34.75
C LYS A 2 -79.20 -26.83 35.06
N LYS A 3 -78.22 -27.11 35.93
CA LYS A 3 -77.02 -26.20 36.15
C LYS A 3 -76.03 -26.42 35.03
N LEU A 4 -75.87 -25.41 34.18
CA LEU A 4 -74.86 -25.35 33.13
C LEU A 4 -73.53 -25.04 33.76
N LEU A 5 -72.58 -25.98 33.74
CA LEU A 5 -71.24 -25.84 34.23
C LEU A 5 -70.38 -25.21 33.09
N ILE A 6 -70.09 -23.90 33.19
CA ILE A 6 -69.23 -23.22 32.25
C ILE A 6 -67.82 -23.55 32.67
N LEU A 7 -67.14 -24.45 31.93
CA LEU A 7 -65.71 -24.74 32.06
C LEU A 7 -64.94 -23.67 31.33
N LEU A 8 -64.47 -22.68 32.06
CA LEU A 8 -63.51 -21.66 31.53
C LEU A 8 -62.17 -22.34 31.24
N LEU A 9 -61.94 -22.62 29.95
CA LEU A 9 -60.64 -23.01 29.44
C LEU A 9 -59.65 -21.81 29.56
N PHE A 10 -58.96 -21.76 30.64
CA PHE A 10 -57.74 -20.89 30.77
C PHE A 10 -56.63 -21.47 29.86
N ILE A 11 -56.64 -21.10 28.60
CA ILE A 11 -55.53 -21.34 27.74
C ILE A 11 -54.42 -20.37 28.23
N PRO A 12 -53.22 -20.86 28.58
CA PRO A 12 -52.17 -19.97 29.09
C PRO A 12 -51.66 -19.05 27.98
N PHE A 13 -52.16 -17.84 27.94
CA PHE A 13 -51.66 -16.75 27.09
C PHE A 13 -50.16 -16.42 27.34
N ILE A 14 -49.60 -17.07 28.35
CA ILE A 14 -48.20 -16.84 28.79
C ILE A 14 -47.16 -17.47 27.81
N SER A 15 -47.53 -18.53 27.08
CA SER A 15 -46.60 -19.26 26.22
C SER A 15 -46.26 -18.49 24.91
N PHE A 16 -47.20 -17.73 24.37
CA PHE A 16 -47.02 -17.05 23.09
C PHE A 16 -46.05 -15.83 23.20
N SER A 17 -46.14 -15.05 24.27
CA SER A 17 -45.24 -13.91 24.50
C SER A 17 -43.83 -14.34 24.84
N GLN A 18 -43.63 -15.49 25.49
CA GLN A 18 -42.30 -16.05 25.75
C GLN A 18 -41.65 -16.62 24.50
N LEU A 19 -42.43 -17.25 23.60
CA LEU A 19 -41.95 -17.74 22.31
C LEU A 19 -41.49 -16.59 21.43
N GLN A 20 -42.28 -15.52 21.29
CA GLN A 20 -41.88 -14.33 20.53
C GLN A 20 -40.62 -13.65 21.10
N LYS A 21 -40.45 -13.54 22.42
CA LYS A 21 -39.25 -13.00 23.06
C LYS A 21 -38.02 -13.87 22.81
N LYS A 22 -38.16 -15.18 22.76
CA LYS A 22 -37.08 -16.13 22.47
C LYS A 22 -36.64 -16.03 21.02
N ASP A 23 -37.59 -15.93 20.08
CA ASP A 23 -37.34 -15.81 18.65
C ASP A 23 -36.69 -14.45 18.34
N MET A 24 -37.12 -13.36 18.98
CA MET A 24 -36.51 -12.04 18.84
C MET A 24 -35.08 -12.01 19.38
N LYS A 25 -34.81 -12.65 20.55
CA LYS A 25 -33.44 -12.80 21.07
C LYS A 25 -32.53 -13.62 20.16
N MET A 26 -33.07 -14.72 19.62
CA MET A 26 -32.33 -15.57 18.68
C MET A 26 -32.01 -14.83 17.39
N HIS A 27 -32.95 -14.07 16.85
CA HIS A 27 -32.73 -13.23 15.66
C HIS A 27 -31.68 -12.15 15.87
N GLN A 28 -31.73 -11.48 17.03
CA GLN A 28 -30.68 -10.50 17.43
C GLN A 28 -29.32 -11.15 17.59
N MET A 29 -29.22 -12.33 18.18
CA MET A 29 -27.96 -13.07 18.31
C MET A 29 -27.39 -13.50 16.96
N MET A 30 -28.27 -14.00 16.06
CA MET A 30 -27.84 -14.35 14.70
C MET A 30 -27.36 -13.13 13.93
N LYS A 31 -28.07 -12.01 13.98
CA LYS A 31 -27.65 -10.74 13.36
C LYS A 31 -26.27 -10.29 13.87
N LYS A 32 -26.05 -10.31 15.20
CA LYS A 32 -24.78 -9.97 15.81
C LYS A 32 -23.65 -10.91 15.40
N LYS A 33 -23.92 -12.22 15.30
CA LYS A 33 -22.93 -13.20 14.79
C LYS A 33 -22.56 -12.93 13.32
N MET A 34 -23.55 -12.65 12.47
CA MET A 34 -23.32 -12.33 11.07
C MET A 34 -22.50 -11.03 10.92
N GLU A 35 -22.81 -9.99 11.68
CA GLU A 35 -22.05 -8.74 11.67
C GLU A 35 -20.58 -8.96 12.08
N VAL A 36 -20.34 -9.75 13.13
CA VAL A 36 -18.97 -10.09 13.56
C VAL A 36 -18.21 -10.88 12.48
N GLN A 37 -18.88 -11.85 11.84
CA GLN A 37 -18.27 -12.62 10.74
C GLN A 37 -17.98 -11.74 9.53
N MET A 38 -18.89 -10.85 9.13
CA MET A 38 -18.66 -9.88 8.06
C MET A 38 -17.48 -8.96 8.36
N ARG A 39 -17.41 -8.40 9.59
CA ARG A 39 -16.26 -7.56 9.99
C ARG A 39 -14.92 -8.29 9.90
N LYS A 40 -14.87 -9.55 10.36
CA LYS A 40 -13.67 -10.40 10.24
C LYS A 40 -13.29 -10.64 8.79
N LYS A 41 -14.25 -10.96 7.91
CA LYS A 41 -14.02 -11.18 6.48
C LYS A 41 -13.55 -9.93 5.75
N ILE A 42 -14.15 -8.76 6.06
CA ILE A 42 -13.74 -7.46 5.51
C ILE A 42 -12.32 -7.12 5.99
N GLY A 43 -12.00 -7.28 7.26
CA GLY A 43 -10.66 -7.05 7.81
C GLY A 43 -9.59 -7.94 7.18
N SER A 44 -9.88 -9.23 7.00
CA SER A 44 -8.98 -10.19 6.34
C SER A 44 -8.72 -9.81 4.88
N ASN A 45 -9.78 -9.45 4.12
CA ASN A 45 -9.64 -9.03 2.73
C ASN A 45 -8.86 -7.71 2.60
N SER A 46 -9.10 -6.75 3.49
CA SER A 46 -8.36 -5.49 3.53
C SER A 46 -6.87 -5.72 3.77
N HIS A 47 -6.51 -6.59 4.71
CA HIS A 47 -5.12 -6.95 5.00
C HIS A 47 -4.44 -7.66 3.81
N LYS A 48 -5.14 -8.59 3.16
CA LYS A 48 -4.66 -9.28 1.96
C LYS A 48 -4.42 -8.30 0.80
N MET A 49 -5.37 -7.37 0.57
CA MET A 49 -5.22 -6.35 -0.47
C MET A 49 -4.06 -5.39 -0.18
N LYS A 50 -3.85 -5.04 1.09
CA LYS A 50 -2.72 -4.22 1.51
C LYS A 50 -1.40 -4.90 1.17
N LYS A 51 -1.20 -6.16 1.52
CA LYS A 51 0.01 -6.94 1.17
C LYS A 51 0.25 -7.02 -0.34
N ILE A 52 -0.81 -7.25 -1.14
CA ILE A 52 -0.70 -7.30 -2.61
C ILE A 52 -0.23 -5.94 -3.15
N ASN A 53 -0.76 -4.85 -2.64
CA ASN A 53 -0.36 -3.51 -3.08
C ASN A 53 1.07 -3.16 -2.61
N GLU A 54 1.48 -3.56 -1.41
CA GLU A 54 2.88 -3.40 -0.94
C GLU A 54 3.86 -4.10 -1.88
N LYS A 55 3.57 -5.34 -2.27
CA LYS A 55 4.38 -6.08 -3.25
C LYS A 55 4.49 -5.31 -4.57
N LYS A 56 3.38 -4.80 -5.10
CA LYS A 56 3.37 -4.00 -6.33
C LYS A 56 4.22 -2.74 -6.25
N ILE A 57 4.26 -2.06 -5.10
CA ILE A 57 5.10 -0.87 -4.90
C ILE A 57 6.58 -1.26 -4.94
N ILE A 58 6.95 -2.36 -4.28
CA ILE A 58 8.33 -2.87 -4.26
C ILE A 58 8.75 -3.29 -5.67
N GLU A 59 7.93 -4.09 -6.36
CA GLU A 59 8.17 -4.51 -7.77
C GLU A 59 8.33 -3.29 -8.69
N ARG A 60 7.50 -2.25 -8.50
CA ARG A 60 7.59 -1.02 -9.29
C ARG A 60 8.90 -0.28 -9.06
N TRP A 61 9.40 -0.26 -7.83
CA TRP A 61 10.71 0.30 -7.52
C TRP A 61 11.86 -0.52 -8.15
N GLU A 62 11.78 -1.84 -8.10
CA GLU A 62 12.78 -2.74 -8.69
C GLU A 62 12.84 -2.59 -10.22
N GLU A 63 11.67 -2.51 -10.87
CA GLU A 63 11.57 -2.25 -12.32
C GLU A 63 12.16 -0.89 -12.69
N TYR A 64 11.85 0.16 -11.93
CA TYR A 64 12.43 1.50 -12.10
C TYR A 64 13.96 1.47 -11.92
N SER A 65 14.45 0.82 -10.87
CA SER A 65 15.88 0.67 -10.61
C SER A 65 16.59 -0.06 -11.75
N LYS A 66 15.93 -1.06 -12.32
CA LYS A 66 16.44 -1.79 -13.48
C LYS A 66 16.45 -0.95 -14.76
N ALA A 67 15.43 -0.13 -15.00
CA ALA A 67 15.44 0.81 -16.10
C ALA A 67 16.59 1.83 -15.97
N PHE A 68 16.88 2.29 -14.75
CA PHE A 68 18.03 3.15 -14.48
C PHE A 68 19.38 2.44 -14.75
N GLU A 69 19.52 1.18 -14.37
CA GLU A 69 20.70 0.33 -14.64
C GLU A 69 21.02 0.29 -16.14
N TYR A 70 20.01 0.11 -16.97
CA TYR A 70 20.17 0.02 -18.43
C TYR A 70 20.12 1.37 -19.16
N SER A 71 19.99 2.50 -18.45
CA SER A 71 19.77 3.82 -19.04
C SER A 71 18.55 3.86 -19.99
N ASP A 72 17.51 3.07 -19.66
CA ASP A 72 16.24 3.03 -20.41
C ASP A 72 15.36 4.19 -19.96
N PHE A 73 15.69 5.40 -20.48
CA PHE A 73 15.00 6.64 -20.06
C PHE A 73 13.54 6.67 -20.50
N ASP A 74 13.21 6.05 -21.62
CA ASP A 74 11.83 5.93 -22.07
C ASP A 74 10.98 5.07 -21.13
N LYS A 75 11.59 4.06 -20.55
CA LYS A 75 10.93 3.26 -19.52
C LYS A 75 10.90 4.00 -18.18
N ILE A 76 11.96 4.72 -17.81
CA ILE A 76 12.02 5.49 -16.56
C ILE A 76 10.84 6.45 -16.45
N LYS A 77 10.51 7.22 -17.50
CA LYS A 77 9.40 8.19 -17.48
C LYS A 77 8.06 7.55 -17.14
N THR A 78 7.82 6.29 -17.47
CA THR A 78 6.56 5.59 -17.18
C THR A 78 6.34 5.33 -15.69
N TYR A 79 7.37 5.47 -14.86
CA TYR A 79 7.26 5.30 -13.41
C TYR A 79 6.85 6.57 -12.69
N PHE A 80 6.80 7.72 -13.39
CA PHE A 80 6.52 9.02 -12.82
C PHE A 80 5.17 9.58 -13.28
N THR A 81 4.68 10.54 -12.51
CA THR A 81 3.55 11.40 -12.89
C THR A 81 3.94 12.85 -12.60
N PHE A 82 3.51 13.75 -13.47
CA PHE A 82 3.94 15.14 -13.45
C PHE A 82 2.90 16.07 -12.83
N PRO A 83 3.33 17.20 -12.25
CA PRO A 83 4.72 17.48 -11.93
C PRO A 83 5.27 16.54 -10.86
N VAL A 84 6.59 16.27 -10.89
CA VAL A 84 7.28 15.49 -9.87
C VAL A 84 8.33 16.33 -9.16
N THR A 85 8.43 16.18 -7.84
CA THR A 85 9.47 16.83 -7.02
C THR A 85 10.60 15.85 -6.73
N LEU A 86 11.81 16.22 -7.08
CA LEU A 86 13.03 15.43 -6.85
C LEU A 86 13.96 16.19 -5.90
N SER A 87 14.28 15.58 -4.75
CA SER A 87 15.13 16.12 -3.70
C SER A 87 16.33 15.19 -3.51
N LEU A 88 17.18 15.10 -4.54
CA LEU A 88 18.36 14.22 -4.56
C LEU A 88 19.64 14.98 -4.25
N PHE A 89 19.60 16.30 -4.28
CA PHE A 89 20.66 17.26 -3.99
C PHE A 89 20.17 18.27 -2.96
N ASP A 90 21.00 19.22 -2.58
CA ASP A 90 20.70 20.24 -1.56
C ASP A 90 19.43 21.03 -1.84
N ASN A 91 19.14 21.29 -3.12
CA ASN A 91 17.92 21.97 -3.54
C ASN A 91 16.95 21.03 -4.24
N PRO A 92 15.68 20.96 -3.80
CA PRO A 92 14.67 20.22 -4.52
C PRO A 92 14.38 20.90 -5.87
N ILE A 93 14.16 20.09 -6.88
CA ILE A 93 13.75 20.50 -8.22
C ILE A 93 12.34 20.00 -8.53
N VAL A 94 11.60 20.76 -9.33
CA VAL A 94 10.31 20.36 -9.89
C VAL A 94 10.51 20.06 -11.36
N ILE A 95 10.12 18.89 -11.78
CA ILE A 95 10.12 18.41 -13.17
C ILE A 95 8.68 18.39 -13.66
N ASN A 96 8.40 19.09 -14.75
CA ASN A 96 7.03 19.33 -15.20
C ASN A 96 6.54 18.32 -16.25
N ASP A 97 7.47 17.72 -17.00
CA ASP A 97 7.13 16.82 -18.11
C ASP A 97 8.18 15.72 -18.32
N GLU A 98 7.92 14.87 -19.32
CA GLU A 98 8.76 13.71 -19.65
C GLU A 98 10.15 14.12 -20.17
N ASP A 99 10.25 15.18 -20.95
CA ASP A 99 11.50 15.62 -21.58
C ASP A 99 12.46 16.22 -20.55
N GLU A 100 11.95 17.01 -19.61
CA GLU A 100 12.71 17.49 -18.45
C GLU A 100 13.21 16.30 -17.61
N LEU A 101 12.37 15.29 -17.40
CA LEU A 101 12.73 14.09 -16.65
C LEU A 101 13.85 13.31 -17.34
N ILE A 102 13.75 13.09 -18.62
CA ILE A 102 14.77 12.37 -19.41
C ILE A 102 16.10 13.11 -19.34
N THR A 103 16.08 14.43 -19.53
CA THR A 103 17.29 15.28 -19.44
C THR A 103 17.94 15.16 -18.07
N PHE A 104 17.16 15.24 -17.01
CA PHE A 104 17.63 15.09 -15.64
C PHE A 104 18.22 13.69 -15.38
N TYR A 105 17.58 12.63 -15.85
CA TYR A 105 18.09 11.26 -15.65
C TYR A 105 19.36 10.97 -16.44
N LYS A 106 19.57 11.57 -17.62
CA LYS A 106 20.84 11.51 -18.34
C LYS A 106 21.98 12.11 -17.48
N GLN A 107 21.76 13.29 -16.90
CA GLN A 107 22.74 13.94 -16.02
C GLN A 107 23.04 13.10 -14.77
N ILE A 108 22.01 12.55 -14.11
CA ILE A 108 22.22 11.66 -12.94
C ILE A 108 23.01 10.41 -13.35
N ARG A 109 22.73 9.85 -14.51
CA ARG A 109 23.40 8.62 -14.97
C ARG A 109 24.88 8.85 -15.26
N GLU A 110 25.24 10.00 -15.78
CA GLU A 110 26.63 10.43 -15.99
C GLU A 110 27.39 10.67 -14.68
N ASN A 111 26.69 11.09 -13.63
CA ASN A 111 27.27 11.43 -12.32
C ASN A 111 27.02 10.37 -11.24
N VAL A 112 26.59 9.16 -11.62
CA VAL A 112 26.51 8.06 -10.67
C VAL A 112 27.90 7.58 -10.25
N GLN A 113 28.01 6.87 -9.11
CA GLN A 113 29.28 6.35 -8.61
C GLN A 113 30.05 5.59 -9.70
N ASP A 114 31.37 5.85 -9.78
CA ASP A 114 32.25 5.16 -10.70
C ASP A 114 32.11 3.63 -10.60
N GLY A 115 32.07 2.98 -11.74
CA GLY A 115 31.91 1.53 -11.82
C GLY A 115 30.50 1.03 -11.52
N TYR A 116 29.49 1.91 -11.38
CA TYR A 116 28.11 1.49 -11.13
C TYR A 116 27.59 0.56 -12.23
N LYS A 117 27.12 -0.63 -11.82
CA LYS A 117 26.50 -1.61 -12.70
C LYS A 117 25.03 -1.80 -12.42
N TYR A 118 24.66 -2.12 -11.17
CA TYR A 118 23.28 -2.40 -10.77
C TYR A 118 23.02 -2.03 -9.32
N SER A 119 21.72 -1.95 -8.97
CA SER A 119 21.29 -1.72 -7.61
C SER A 119 20.49 -2.92 -7.07
N LYS A 120 20.58 -3.17 -5.76
CA LYS A 120 19.74 -4.15 -5.04
C LYS A 120 19.03 -3.48 -3.87
N LEU A 121 17.75 -3.74 -3.74
CA LEU A 121 16.98 -3.39 -2.56
C LEU A 121 17.47 -4.20 -1.37
N LYS A 122 17.85 -3.54 -0.28
CA LYS A 122 18.31 -4.16 0.96
C LYS A 122 17.21 -4.23 2.01
N LYS A 123 16.47 -3.14 2.14
CA LYS A 123 15.37 -3.01 3.10
C LYS A 123 14.31 -2.10 2.52
N SER A 124 13.05 -2.43 2.76
CA SER A 124 11.93 -1.59 2.35
C SER A 124 10.83 -1.58 3.38
N ARG A 125 10.11 -0.46 3.44
CA ARG A 125 8.91 -0.30 4.24
C ARG A 125 7.91 0.57 3.48
N VAL A 126 6.71 0.04 3.27
CA VAL A 126 5.60 0.81 2.66
C VAL A 126 4.71 1.37 3.76
N VAL A 127 4.51 2.68 3.75
CA VAL A 127 3.61 3.40 4.67
C VAL A 127 2.45 3.98 3.87
N TRP A 128 1.24 3.55 4.19
CA TRP A 128 0.02 4.00 3.53
C TRP A 128 -0.47 5.31 4.15
N ILE A 129 -0.53 6.37 3.33
CA ILE A 129 -1.09 7.67 3.72
C ILE A 129 -2.60 7.67 3.45
N SER A 130 -3.02 7.09 2.33
CA SER A 130 -4.42 6.92 1.97
C SER A 130 -4.61 5.65 1.12
N LYS A 131 -5.83 5.40 0.64
CA LYS A 131 -6.13 4.32 -0.30
C LYS A 131 -5.31 4.40 -1.59
N ASN A 132 -4.95 5.60 -2.01
CA ASN A 132 -4.31 5.87 -3.30
C ASN A 132 -2.93 6.55 -3.18
N ILE A 133 -2.40 6.72 -1.98
CA ILE A 133 -1.10 7.36 -1.73
C ILE A 133 -0.33 6.53 -0.72
N CYS A 134 0.92 6.23 -1.04
CA CYS A 134 1.84 5.59 -0.10
C CYS A 134 3.26 6.15 -0.23
N VAL A 135 4.06 5.87 0.78
CA VAL A 135 5.48 6.17 0.86
C VAL A 135 6.23 4.85 0.90
N LEU A 136 7.20 4.69 0.03
CA LEU A 136 8.21 3.63 0.10
C LEU A 136 9.49 4.22 0.70
N ASP A 137 9.88 3.72 1.86
CA ASP A 137 11.19 3.95 2.48
C ASP A 137 12.09 2.78 2.09
N ALA A 138 13.09 3.03 1.24
CA ALA A 138 13.94 2.01 0.66
C ALA A 138 15.41 2.27 0.94
N THR A 139 16.10 1.27 1.50
CA THR A 139 17.55 1.22 1.56
C THR A 139 18.04 0.28 0.46
N TYR A 140 18.99 0.74 -0.34
CA TYR A 140 19.53 0.00 -1.46
C TYR A 140 21.06 0.07 -1.49
N SER A 141 21.68 -0.92 -2.12
CA SER A 141 23.12 -0.91 -2.41
C SER A 141 23.35 -0.92 -3.90
N ARG A 142 24.40 -0.21 -4.34
CA ARG A 142 24.93 -0.19 -5.70
C ARG A 142 26.17 -1.05 -5.79
N PHE A 143 26.31 -1.75 -6.90
CA PHE A 143 27.38 -2.72 -7.14
C PHE A 143 28.07 -2.43 -8.47
N ASN A 144 29.36 -2.76 -8.53
CA ASN A 144 30.14 -2.76 -9.76
C ASN A 144 30.09 -4.11 -10.48
N ASP A 145 30.81 -4.26 -11.58
CA ASP A 145 30.90 -5.51 -12.36
C ASP A 145 31.53 -6.68 -11.56
N ASN A 146 32.35 -6.40 -10.55
CA ASN A 146 32.96 -7.39 -9.66
C ASN A 146 32.03 -7.81 -8.50
N TYR A 147 30.76 -7.38 -8.51
CA TYR A 147 29.80 -7.61 -7.42
C TYR A 147 30.17 -6.95 -6.08
N GLU A 148 31.07 -5.99 -6.09
CA GLU A 148 31.46 -5.24 -4.91
C GLU A 148 30.44 -4.12 -4.63
N ASN A 149 30.11 -3.94 -3.36
CA ASN A 149 29.24 -2.85 -2.93
C ASN A 149 30.02 -1.52 -2.93
N ILE A 150 29.73 -0.66 -3.89
CA ILE A 150 30.39 0.65 -4.06
C ILE A 150 29.62 1.79 -3.39
N PHE A 151 28.34 1.58 -3.03
CA PHE A 151 27.51 2.60 -2.39
C PHE A 151 26.31 1.98 -1.70
N THR A 152 25.94 2.52 -0.55
CA THR A 152 24.64 2.21 0.10
C THR A 152 23.90 3.51 0.35
N GLY A 153 22.69 3.62 -0.16
CA GLY A 153 21.83 4.77 -0.06
C GLY A 153 20.46 4.44 0.53
N ARG A 154 19.75 5.47 0.96
CA ARG A 154 18.35 5.40 1.37
C ARG A 154 17.57 6.46 0.63
N GLY A 155 16.37 6.11 0.17
CA GLY A 155 15.47 7.03 -0.50
C GLY A 155 14.05 6.90 0.01
N ILE A 156 13.35 8.02 -0.02
CA ILE A 156 11.92 8.11 0.23
C ILE A 156 11.23 8.37 -1.11
N TYR A 157 10.33 7.48 -1.48
CA TYR A 157 9.61 7.52 -2.75
C TYR A 157 8.11 7.63 -2.46
N MET A 158 7.48 8.70 -2.93
CA MET A 158 6.05 8.91 -2.77
C MET A 158 5.31 8.49 -4.03
N TYR A 159 4.41 7.54 -3.86
CA TYR A 159 3.60 6.99 -4.95
C TYR A 159 2.15 7.41 -4.82
N LYS A 160 1.51 7.71 -5.96
CA LYS A 160 0.06 7.80 -6.07
C LYS A 160 -0.46 6.81 -7.12
N LYS A 161 -1.67 6.33 -6.91
CA LYS A 161 -2.34 5.43 -7.85
C LYS A 161 -3.09 6.24 -8.89
N ILE A 162 -2.73 6.04 -10.16
CA ILE A 162 -3.41 6.63 -11.33
C ILE A 162 -3.95 5.48 -12.18
N GLY A 163 -5.27 5.38 -12.26
CA GLY A 163 -5.90 4.21 -12.85
C GLY A 163 -5.48 2.93 -12.13
N ASN A 164 -4.82 2.04 -12.84
CA ASN A 164 -4.31 0.76 -12.31
C ASN A 164 -2.83 0.78 -11.93
N TYR A 165 -2.14 1.90 -12.14
CA TYR A 165 -0.68 2.01 -11.98
C TYR A 165 -0.31 2.85 -10.77
N TRP A 166 0.79 2.49 -10.14
CA TRP A 166 1.44 3.29 -9.11
C TRP A 166 2.57 4.10 -9.76
N GLN A 167 2.52 5.42 -9.62
CA GLN A 167 3.49 6.34 -10.19
C GLN A 167 4.06 7.24 -9.11
N MET A 168 5.35 7.52 -9.21
CA MET A 168 6.06 8.44 -8.31
C MET A 168 5.69 9.87 -8.64
N PHE A 169 5.43 10.66 -7.60
CA PHE A 169 5.23 12.11 -7.71
C PHE A 169 6.22 12.88 -6.84
N SER A 170 7.00 12.18 -6.00
CA SER A 170 8.12 12.76 -5.27
C SER A 170 9.15 11.69 -4.94
N MET A 171 10.43 12.08 -4.93
CA MET A 171 11.55 11.24 -4.52
C MET A 171 12.59 12.10 -3.79
N SER A 172 13.08 11.60 -2.65
CA SER A 172 14.13 12.25 -1.86
C SER A 172 15.21 11.25 -1.51
N GLY A 173 16.47 11.64 -1.74
CA GLY A 173 17.62 10.97 -1.13
C GLY A 173 17.70 11.29 0.36
N ILE A 174 18.11 10.32 1.16
CA ILE A 174 18.35 10.51 2.59
C ILE A 174 19.81 10.23 2.88
N GLU A 175 20.49 11.20 3.48
CA GLU A 175 21.84 10.99 3.95
C GLU A 175 21.87 9.87 5.00
N MET A 176 22.73 8.91 4.75
CA MET A 176 23.03 7.86 5.71
C MET A 176 24.18 8.32 6.58
N ASN A 177 23.91 8.67 7.83
CA ASN A 177 24.98 8.91 8.80
C ASN A 177 25.77 7.61 9.00
N ASN A 178 26.80 7.41 8.19
CA ASN A 178 27.80 6.40 8.43
C ASN A 178 28.65 6.86 9.63
N LYS A 179 28.13 6.65 10.86
CA LYS A 179 29.00 6.69 12.03
C LYS A 179 30.06 5.60 11.82
N LYS A 180 31.28 6.05 11.51
CA LYS A 180 32.48 5.21 11.57
C LYS A 180 32.70 4.69 12.98
#